data_8cb30adb80c181fac116101177f31dee
#
_entry.id   8cb30adb80c181fac116101177f31dee
#
_cell.length_a   1.000
_cell.length_b   1.000
_cell.length_c   1.000
_cell.angle_alpha   90.00
_cell.angle_beta   90.00
_cell.angle_gamma   90.00
#
_symmetry.space_group_name_H-M   'P 1'
#
loop_
_entity.id
_entity.type
_entity.pdbx_description
1 polymer ?
#
loop_
_entity_poly.entity_id
_entity_poly.type
_entity_poly.pdbx_seq_one_letter_code
_entity_poly.pdbx_strand_id
1 'polypeptide(L)'
;MSGFTHYIIGIDTMLALTGDHPVVGDCPESKPVYDPDSVGILKMLTKMEQTNCDCGGNELSGGAPHFYKGASVAPVYDPIELQINKLRQKVESGAMYIQTRGIFDLDSFKRFLDLVDAAGIKTHIMAGIIPLKAAGMAKYMNENVLGIDVPQDMIDRLAAAAAEGKEKGIKGLPMQLGIEMAAEMIARIHDEHLCDGVHIMAIGAEKNVPTILDKAGIRI
;
A
#
# COMPACT_ATOMS: atom_id res chain seq x y z
N MET A 1 -19.31 -4.06 8.43
CA MET A 1 -19.74 -2.84 9.18
C MET A 1 -19.84 -1.69 8.18
N SER A 2 -20.89 -0.89 8.25
CA SER A 2 -21.04 0.27 7.35
C SER A 2 -20.03 1.36 7.73
N GLY A 3 -19.61 2.19 6.76
CA GLY A 3 -18.72 3.35 7.02
C GLY A 3 -19.26 4.28 8.11
N PHE A 4 -20.59 4.39 8.20
CA PHE A 4 -21.26 5.18 9.24
C PHE A 4 -21.00 4.67 10.67
N THR A 5 -20.97 3.35 10.89
CA THR A 5 -20.64 2.79 12.21
C THR A 5 -19.24 3.20 12.67
N HIS A 6 -18.26 3.21 11.79
CA HIS A 6 -16.89 3.65 12.10
C HIS A 6 -16.85 5.13 12.49
N TYR A 7 -17.58 5.98 11.75
CA TYR A 7 -17.67 7.41 12.05
C TYR A 7 -18.25 7.69 13.46
N ILE A 8 -19.30 6.98 13.86
CA ILE A 8 -19.91 7.12 15.19
C ILE A 8 -18.91 6.83 16.33
N ILE A 9 -17.99 5.88 16.12
CA ILE A 9 -16.96 5.55 17.12
C ILE A 9 -15.67 6.37 16.98
N GLY A 10 -15.69 7.45 16.17
CA GLY A 10 -14.59 8.37 16.03
C GLY A 10 -13.51 7.94 15.00
N ILE A 11 -13.81 6.99 14.13
CA ILE A 11 -12.92 6.61 13.02
C ILE A 11 -13.42 7.30 11.75
N ASP A 12 -12.69 8.32 11.31
CA ASP A 12 -13.00 9.12 10.13
C ASP A 12 -12.09 8.82 8.92
N THR A 13 -10.94 8.19 9.15
CA THR A 13 -9.98 7.83 8.10
C THR A 13 -10.25 6.43 7.58
N MET A 14 -10.43 6.28 6.27
CA MET A 14 -10.82 5.02 5.63
C MET A 14 -9.97 4.74 4.39
N LEU A 15 -9.46 3.51 4.26
CA LEU A 15 -8.79 3.02 3.06
C LEU A 15 -9.75 2.09 2.29
N ALA A 16 -10.23 2.54 1.14
CA ALA A 16 -11.14 1.79 0.27
C ALA A 16 -10.35 0.79 -0.59
N LEU A 17 -10.57 -0.50 -0.35
CA LEU A 17 -9.93 -1.60 -1.07
C LEU A 17 -10.99 -2.54 -1.67
N THR A 18 -10.70 -3.07 -2.87
CA THR A 18 -11.53 -4.14 -3.48
C THR A 18 -11.30 -5.47 -2.77
N GLY A 19 -10.08 -5.68 -2.23
CA GLY A 19 -9.63 -6.97 -1.70
C GLY A 19 -9.04 -7.88 -2.78
N ASP A 20 -8.34 -8.91 -2.35
CA ASP A 20 -7.79 -9.92 -3.23
C ASP A 20 -8.84 -11.02 -3.53
N HIS A 21 -8.61 -11.80 -4.59
CA HIS A 21 -9.50 -12.91 -4.93
C HIS A 21 -9.43 -14.01 -3.86
N PRO A 22 -10.56 -14.61 -3.44
CA PRO A 22 -10.57 -15.65 -2.39
C PRO A 22 -9.61 -16.82 -2.65
N VAL A 23 -9.29 -17.12 -3.90
CA VAL A 23 -8.36 -18.20 -4.27
C VAL A 23 -6.96 -18.06 -3.64
N VAL A 24 -6.55 -16.85 -3.26
CA VAL A 24 -5.25 -16.59 -2.59
C VAL A 24 -5.38 -16.49 -1.07
N GLY A 25 -6.58 -16.67 -0.53
CA GLY A 25 -6.88 -16.62 0.90
C GLY A 25 -7.00 -17.99 1.56
N ASP A 26 -7.38 -18.00 2.82
CA ASP A 26 -7.53 -19.21 3.65
C ASP A 26 -8.75 -20.08 3.25
N CYS A 27 -9.70 -19.51 2.49
CA CYS A 27 -10.90 -20.19 2.01
C CYS A 27 -11.04 -20.04 0.49
N PRO A 28 -10.18 -20.71 -0.30
CA PRO A 28 -10.12 -20.51 -1.76
C PRO A 28 -11.40 -20.94 -2.50
N GLU A 29 -12.22 -21.79 -1.89
CA GLU A 29 -13.53 -22.21 -2.40
C GLU A 29 -14.64 -21.16 -2.20
N SER A 30 -14.36 -20.09 -1.46
CA SER A 30 -15.33 -19.02 -1.24
C SER A 30 -15.67 -18.30 -2.54
N LYS A 31 -16.94 -17.97 -2.71
CA LYS A 31 -17.42 -17.28 -3.89
C LYS A 31 -17.19 -15.76 -3.77
N PRO A 32 -16.39 -15.13 -4.67
CA PRO A 32 -16.21 -13.69 -4.66
C PRO A 32 -17.50 -12.99 -5.07
N VAL A 33 -17.86 -11.91 -4.40
CA VAL A 33 -19.06 -11.11 -4.70
C VAL A 33 -18.69 -9.83 -5.45
N TYR A 34 -17.68 -9.09 -5.00
CA TYR A 34 -17.19 -7.82 -5.58
C TYR A 34 -18.28 -6.80 -5.93
N ASP A 35 -19.40 -6.80 -5.19
CA ASP A 35 -20.54 -5.93 -5.48
C ASP A 35 -20.13 -4.45 -5.48
N PRO A 36 -19.54 -3.84 -4.43
CA PRO A 36 -18.74 -2.61 -4.59
C PRO A 36 -17.25 -2.93 -4.68
N ASP A 37 -16.61 -2.40 -5.71
CA ASP A 37 -15.15 -2.26 -5.74
C ASP A 37 -14.70 -1.00 -4.95
N SER A 38 -13.38 -0.72 -4.92
CA SER A 38 -12.85 0.45 -4.20
C SER A 38 -13.41 1.78 -4.73
N VAL A 39 -13.69 1.89 -6.03
CA VAL A 39 -14.31 3.09 -6.63
C VAL A 39 -15.77 3.21 -6.17
N GLY A 40 -16.51 2.11 -6.16
CA GLY A 40 -17.87 2.05 -5.64
C GLY A 40 -17.95 2.46 -4.17
N ILE A 41 -17.04 1.96 -3.32
CA ILE A 41 -16.95 2.35 -1.90
C ILE A 41 -16.70 3.86 -1.76
N LEU A 42 -15.74 4.42 -2.50
CA LEU A 42 -15.45 5.86 -2.47
C LEU A 42 -16.66 6.71 -2.86
N LYS A 43 -17.38 6.31 -3.93
CA LYS A 43 -18.61 6.99 -4.36
C LYS A 43 -19.70 6.92 -3.30
N MET A 44 -19.86 5.78 -2.64
CA MET A 44 -20.84 5.62 -1.56
C MET A 44 -20.52 6.55 -0.38
N LEU A 45 -19.27 6.59 0.08
CA LEU A 45 -18.84 7.47 1.16
C LEU A 45 -19.01 8.95 0.79
N THR A 46 -18.62 9.34 -0.42
CA THR A 46 -18.78 10.71 -0.92
C THR A 46 -20.27 11.10 -1.02
N LYS A 47 -21.13 10.18 -1.47
CA LYS A 47 -22.57 10.43 -1.48
C LYS A 47 -23.13 10.66 -0.06
N MET A 48 -22.73 9.84 0.93
CA MET A 48 -23.16 10.01 2.32
C MET A 48 -22.77 11.37 2.87
N GLU A 49 -21.56 11.86 2.60
CA GLU A 49 -21.11 13.20 2.99
C GLU A 49 -21.95 14.32 2.35
N GLN A 50 -22.25 14.18 1.05
CA GLN A 50 -22.94 15.23 0.29
C GLN A 50 -24.45 15.29 0.55
N THR A 51 -25.07 14.15 0.85
CA THR A 51 -26.55 14.06 0.92
C THR A 51 -27.08 13.87 2.33
N ASN A 52 -26.23 13.61 3.32
CA ASN A 52 -26.64 13.20 4.68
C ASN A 52 -27.56 11.96 4.66
N CYS A 53 -27.42 11.08 3.67
CA CYS A 53 -28.23 9.88 3.53
C CYS A 53 -27.35 8.63 3.41
N ASP A 54 -27.88 7.49 3.83
CA ASP A 54 -27.27 6.18 3.55
C ASP A 54 -27.45 5.80 2.07
N CYS A 55 -26.96 4.60 1.68
CA CYS A 55 -27.08 4.11 0.30
C CYS A 55 -28.54 3.83 -0.11
N GLY A 56 -29.41 3.57 0.85
CA GLY A 56 -30.85 3.38 0.66
C GLY A 56 -31.65 4.68 0.54
N GLY A 57 -31.01 5.83 0.78
CA GLY A 57 -31.67 7.15 0.77
C GLY A 57 -32.28 7.55 2.10
N ASN A 58 -32.01 6.81 3.20
CA ASN A 58 -32.49 7.19 4.53
C ASN A 58 -31.59 8.25 5.13
N GLU A 59 -32.19 9.30 5.69
CA GLU A 59 -31.45 10.39 6.35
C GLU A 59 -30.71 9.89 7.59
N LEU A 60 -29.46 10.37 7.76
CA LEU A 60 -28.63 10.04 8.90
C LEU A 60 -28.94 10.96 10.06
N SER A 61 -29.40 10.41 11.20
CA SER A 61 -29.82 11.17 12.37
C SER A 61 -28.70 11.94 13.08
N GLY A 62 -27.44 11.60 12.84
CA GLY A 62 -26.26 12.24 13.41
C GLY A 62 -25.65 13.37 12.58
N GLY A 63 -26.27 13.72 11.45
CA GLY A 63 -25.72 14.64 10.45
C GLY A 63 -24.80 13.95 9.44
N ALA A 64 -24.37 14.68 8.43
CA ALA A 64 -23.51 14.17 7.38
C ALA A 64 -22.12 13.77 7.96
N PRO A 65 -21.64 12.54 7.71
CA PRO A 65 -20.30 12.15 8.14
C PRO A 65 -19.25 12.91 7.32
N HIS A 66 -18.04 12.98 7.85
CA HIS A 66 -16.88 13.49 7.12
C HIS A 66 -15.75 12.44 7.17
N PHE A 67 -15.32 11.97 6.00
CA PHE A 67 -14.31 10.93 5.89
C PHE A 67 -13.04 11.41 5.21
N TYR A 68 -11.89 11.11 5.78
CA TYR A 68 -10.62 11.18 5.09
C TYR A 68 -10.39 9.89 4.32
N LYS A 69 -10.68 9.91 3.02
CA LYS A 69 -10.79 8.72 2.16
C LYS A 69 -9.49 8.43 1.43
N GLY A 70 -9.00 7.22 1.56
CA GLY A 70 -7.85 6.70 0.83
C GLY A 70 -8.19 5.55 -0.10
N ALA A 71 -7.29 5.25 -1.01
CA ALA A 71 -7.32 4.08 -1.87
C ALA A 71 -5.91 3.55 -2.13
N SER A 72 -5.77 2.44 -2.84
CA SER A 72 -4.48 1.89 -3.20
C SER A 72 -4.23 1.89 -4.71
N VAL A 73 -2.95 1.82 -5.11
CA VAL A 73 -2.49 1.67 -6.49
C VAL A 73 -1.28 0.74 -6.55
N ALA A 74 -1.08 0.05 -7.69
CA ALA A 74 0.08 -0.78 -7.96
C ALA A 74 0.98 -0.07 -8.99
N PRO A 75 2.09 0.58 -8.58
CA PRO A 75 2.91 1.42 -9.46
C PRO A 75 3.66 0.65 -10.56
N VAL A 76 3.86 -0.65 -10.36
CA VAL A 76 4.66 -1.51 -11.25
C VAL A 76 3.83 -2.51 -12.07
N TYR A 77 2.50 -2.35 -12.06
CA TYR A 77 1.59 -3.25 -12.80
C TYR A 77 1.54 -2.85 -14.29
N ASP A 78 1.72 -3.83 -15.18
CA ASP A 78 1.67 -3.61 -16.63
C ASP A 78 0.31 -4.08 -17.22
N PRO A 79 -0.33 -3.30 -18.12
CA PRO A 79 0.08 -1.98 -18.58
C PRO A 79 -0.20 -0.86 -17.57
N ILE A 80 0.76 0.03 -17.37
CA ILE A 80 0.73 1.10 -16.37
C ILE A 80 -0.43 2.09 -16.59
N GLU A 81 -0.83 2.30 -17.84
CA GLU A 81 -1.94 3.21 -18.21
C GLU A 81 -3.25 2.81 -17.55
N LEU A 82 -3.48 1.52 -17.33
CA LEU A 82 -4.65 1.03 -16.60
C LEU A 82 -4.62 1.47 -15.14
N GLN A 83 -3.43 1.47 -14.52
CA GLN A 83 -3.26 1.93 -13.14
C GLN A 83 -3.47 3.45 -13.02
N ILE A 84 -2.96 4.23 -13.98
CA ILE A 84 -3.20 5.68 -14.03
C ILE A 84 -4.70 5.98 -14.20
N ASN A 85 -5.40 5.27 -15.09
CA ASN A 85 -6.84 5.43 -15.28
C ASN A 85 -7.64 5.04 -14.02
N LYS A 86 -7.29 3.92 -13.35
CA LYS A 86 -7.91 3.52 -12.08
C LYS A 86 -7.63 4.54 -10.98
N LEU A 87 -6.41 5.07 -10.90
CA LEU A 87 -6.04 6.11 -9.96
C LEU A 87 -6.90 7.36 -10.15
N ARG A 88 -7.04 7.82 -11.41
CA ARG A 88 -7.92 8.96 -11.74
C ARG A 88 -9.34 8.72 -11.26
N GLN A 89 -9.93 7.57 -11.58
CA GLN A 89 -11.29 7.23 -11.13
C GLN A 89 -11.45 7.25 -9.61
N LYS A 90 -10.44 6.79 -8.86
CA LYS A 90 -10.43 6.81 -7.39
C LYS A 90 -10.40 8.24 -6.86
N VAL A 91 -9.53 9.08 -7.40
CA VAL A 91 -9.44 10.50 -7.00
C VAL A 91 -10.73 11.25 -7.35
N GLU A 92 -11.26 11.09 -8.55
CA GLU A 92 -12.56 11.67 -8.96
C GLU A 92 -13.74 11.18 -8.12
N SER A 93 -13.63 9.98 -7.54
CA SER A 93 -14.63 9.41 -6.63
C SER A 93 -14.44 9.83 -5.17
N GLY A 94 -13.45 10.69 -4.89
CA GLY A 94 -13.25 11.31 -3.58
C GLY A 94 -12.07 10.76 -2.77
N ALA A 95 -11.16 9.97 -3.35
CA ALA A 95 -9.92 9.60 -2.66
C ALA A 95 -9.03 10.85 -2.47
N MET A 96 -8.60 11.08 -1.24
CA MET A 96 -7.77 12.21 -0.83
C MET A 96 -6.29 11.81 -0.69
N TYR A 97 -6.03 10.52 -0.41
CA TYR A 97 -4.69 9.96 -0.36
C TYR A 97 -4.64 8.56 -0.98
N ILE A 98 -3.46 8.19 -1.43
CA ILE A 98 -3.20 6.89 -2.05
C ILE A 98 -2.04 6.20 -1.33
N GLN A 99 -2.24 4.94 -0.96
CA GLN A 99 -1.17 4.06 -0.53
C GLN A 99 -0.76 3.16 -1.69
N THR A 100 0.51 3.14 -2.06
CA THR A 100 0.96 2.22 -3.09
C THR A 100 1.11 0.80 -2.54
N ARG A 101 1.08 -0.20 -3.40
CA ARG A 101 1.63 -1.52 -3.06
C ARG A 101 3.12 -1.42 -2.79
N GLY A 102 3.74 -2.50 -2.28
CA GLY A 102 5.16 -2.51 -1.96
C GLY A 102 6.03 -2.10 -3.15
N ILE A 103 6.92 -1.15 -2.93
CA ILE A 103 7.88 -0.65 -3.90
C ILE A 103 9.25 -1.23 -3.56
N PHE A 104 9.98 -1.69 -4.58
CA PHE A 104 11.33 -2.24 -4.46
C PHE A 104 12.30 -1.63 -5.46
N ASP A 105 11.79 -0.94 -6.49
CA ASP A 105 12.55 -0.19 -7.49
C ASP A 105 12.07 1.27 -7.53
N LEU A 106 12.92 2.18 -7.07
CA LEU A 106 12.62 3.62 -7.03
C LEU A 106 12.62 4.27 -8.41
N ASP A 107 13.33 3.73 -9.38
CA ASP A 107 13.33 4.30 -10.74
C ASP A 107 11.99 3.99 -11.45
N SER A 108 11.44 2.80 -11.25
CA SER A 108 10.09 2.47 -11.69
C SER A 108 9.03 3.31 -10.97
N PHE A 109 9.23 3.54 -9.67
CA PHE A 109 8.32 4.39 -8.90
C PHE A 109 8.35 5.85 -9.38
N LYS A 110 9.52 6.41 -9.67
CA LYS A 110 9.65 7.76 -10.25
C LYS A 110 8.92 7.87 -11.58
N ARG A 111 9.10 6.90 -12.48
CA ARG A 111 8.36 6.87 -13.75
C ARG A 111 6.84 6.86 -13.55
N PHE A 112 6.36 6.12 -12.55
CA PHE A 112 4.94 6.14 -12.19
C PHE A 112 4.50 7.53 -11.71
N LEU A 113 5.26 8.19 -10.85
CA LEU A 113 4.95 9.54 -10.35
C LEU A 113 4.93 10.58 -11.50
N ASP A 114 5.87 10.49 -12.44
CA ASP A 114 5.90 11.33 -13.64
C ASP A 114 4.62 11.16 -14.48
N LEU A 115 4.13 9.93 -14.63
CA LEU A 115 2.88 9.65 -15.33
C LEU A 115 1.65 10.18 -14.58
N VAL A 116 1.64 10.11 -13.25
CA VAL A 116 0.58 10.69 -12.41
C VAL A 116 0.52 12.20 -12.58
N ASP A 117 1.69 12.87 -12.56
CA ASP A 117 1.76 14.32 -12.75
C ASP A 117 1.39 14.73 -14.19
N ALA A 118 1.89 14.04 -15.19
CA ALA A 118 1.53 14.24 -16.61
C ALA A 118 0.02 14.05 -16.85
N ALA A 119 -0.61 13.15 -16.09
CA ALA A 119 -2.05 12.94 -16.14
C ALA A 119 -2.85 14.03 -15.40
N GLY A 120 -2.20 14.98 -14.72
CA GLY A 120 -2.81 16.03 -13.93
C GLY A 120 -3.56 15.55 -12.69
N ILE A 121 -3.25 14.36 -12.17
CA ILE A 121 -3.89 13.79 -11.00
C ILE A 121 -3.26 14.40 -9.74
N LYS A 122 -4.06 15.04 -8.89
CA LYS A 122 -3.61 15.66 -7.64
C LYS A 122 -4.18 14.89 -6.45
N THR A 123 -3.31 14.26 -5.69
CA THR A 123 -3.63 13.47 -4.49
C THR A 123 -2.36 13.28 -3.66
N HIS A 124 -2.50 13.01 -2.36
CA HIS A 124 -1.36 12.62 -1.55
C HIS A 124 -0.96 11.17 -1.84
N ILE A 125 0.33 10.92 -2.02
CA ILE A 125 0.86 9.57 -2.31
C ILE A 125 1.79 9.15 -1.17
N MET A 126 1.51 7.96 -0.63
CA MET A 126 2.34 7.29 0.37
C MET A 126 2.96 6.04 -0.25
N ALA A 127 4.28 5.99 -0.31
CA ALA A 127 5.02 4.85 -0.84
C ALA A 127 4.95 3.65 0.11
N GLY A 128 4.54 2.50 -0.39
CA GLY A 128 4.48 1.25 0.36
C GLY A 128 5.86 0.61 0.52
N ILE A 129 6.31 0.40 1.74
CA ILE A 129 7.59 -0.23 2.05
C ILE A 129 7.35 -1.56 2.76
N ILE A 130 7.90 -2.65 2.22
CA ILE A 130 7.83 -3.98 2.82
C ILE A 130 9.26 -4.43 3.15
N PRO A 131 9.64 -4.49 4.43
CA PRO A 131 10.93 -5.03 4.83
C PRO A 131 11.02 -6.52 4.52
N LEU A 132 11.92 -6.91 3.63
CA LEU A 132 12.11 -8.30 3.23
C LEU A 132 12.80 -9.10 4.35
N LYS A 133 12.26 -10.27 4.70
CA LYS A 133 12.80 -11.11 5.78
C LYS A 133 13.69 -12.24 5.27
N ALA A 134 13.52 -12.64 4.02
CA ALA A 134 14.24 -13.73 3.38
C ALA A 134 14.02 -13.73 1.87
N ALA A 135 14.96 -14.35 1.12
CA ALA A 135 14.82 -14.54 -0.33
C ALA A 135 13.54 -15.32 -0.72
N GLY A 136 13.11 -16.28 0.11
CA GLY A 136 11.88 -17.04 -0.13
C GLY A 136 10.62 -16.16 -0.08
N MET A 137 10.57 -15.17 0.82
CA MET A 137 9.47 -14.20 0.87
C MET A 137 9.43 -13.37 -0.41
N ALA A 138 10.56 -12.86 -0.86
CA ALA A 138 10.65 -12.05 -2.08
C ALA A 138 10.21 -12.83 -3.33
N LYS A 139 10.67 -14.08 -3.47
CA LYS A 139 10.24 -14.97 -4.57
C LYS A 139 8.72 -15.23 -4.53
N TYR A 140 8.21 -15.57 -3.35
CA TYR A 140 6.77 -15.80 -3.17
C TYR A 140 5.94 -14.57 -3.57
N MET A 141 6.41 -13.36 -3.24
CA MET A 141 5.73 -12.12 -3.59
C MET A 141 5.70 -11.92 -5.11
N ASN A 142 6.81 -12.16 -5.81
CA ASN A 142 6.86 -12.06 -7.28
C ASN A 142 5.95 -13.08 -7.97
N GLU A 143 5.80 -14.27 -7.39
CA GLU A 143 5.01 -15.35 -7.99
C GLU A 143 3.50 -15.24 -7.68
N ASN A 144 3.15 -14.69 -6.51
CA ASN A 144 1.78 -14.82 -5.99
C ASN A 144 1.09 -13.47 -5.67
N VAL A 145 1.82 -12.35 -5.63
CA VAL A 145 1.24 -11.06 -5.25
C VAL A 145 1.24 -10.10 -6.43
N LEU A 146 0.09 -9.92 -7.05
CA LEU A 146 -0.06 -9.03 -8.20
C LEU A 146 0.36 -7.60 -7.86
N GLY A 147 1.12 -6.97 -8.76
CA GLY A 147 1.56 -5.59 -8.63
C GLY A 147 2.70 -5.39 -7.63
N ILE A 148 3.42 -6.44 -7.32
CA ILE A 148 4.72 -6.43 -6.64
C ILE A 148 5.77 -7.00 -7.60
N ASP A 149 6.93 -6.34 -7.67
CA ASP A 149 8.10 -6.78 -8.41
C ASP A 149 9.34 -6.50 -7.56
N VAL A 150 9.91 -7.57 -6.99
CA VAL A 150 11.16 -7.51 -6.22
C VAL A 150 12.32 -7.80 -7.18
N PRO A 151 13.25 -6.86 -7.38
CA PRO A 151 14.41 -7.04 -8.26
C PRO A 151 15.24 -8.27 -7.89
N GLN A 152 15.75 -8.97 -8.92
CA GLN A 152 16.50 -10.21 -8.73
C GLN A 152 17.76 -10.03 -7.88
N ASP A 153 18.43 -8.87 -7.99
CA ASP A 153 19.61 -8.55 -7.18
C ASP A 153 19.30 -8.50 -5.67
N MET A 154 18.12 -7.98 -5.28
CA MET A 154 17.67 -8.01 -3.88
C MET A 154 17.44 -9.43 -3.40
N ILE A 155 16.86 -10.28 -4.24
CA ILE A 155 16.65 -11.72 -3.93
C ILE A 155 17.99 -12.41 -3.74
N ASP A 156 18.95 -12.17 -4.63
CA ASP A 156 20.26 -12.78 -4.59
C ASP A 156 21.07 -12.32 -3.36
N ARG A 157 21.01 -11.04 -3.01
CA ARG A 157 21.62 -10.50 -1.78
C ARG A 157 21.04 -11.14 -0.53
N LEU A 158 19.73 -11.33 -0.46
CA LEU A 158 19.09 -12.01 0.68
C LEU A 158 19.48 -13.48 0.77
N ALA A 159 19.62 -14.16 -0.38
CA ALA A 159 20.07 -15.54 -0.44
C ALA A 159 21.53 -15.66 0.01
N ALA A 160 22.42 -14.77 -0.43
CA ALA A 160 23.80 -14.70 0.01
C ALA A 160 23.93 -14.47 1.52
N ALA A 161 23.15 -13.51 2.07
CA ALA A 161 23.11 -13.26 3.51
C ALA A 161 22.65 -14.51 4.31
N ALA A 162 21.71 -15.29 3.76
CA ALA A 162 21.29 -16.54 4.39
C ALA A 162 22.40 -17.61 4.40
N ALA A 163 23.15 -17.74 3.30
CA ALA A 163 24.29 -18.65 3.19
C ALA A 163 25.42 -18.26 4.15
N GLU A 164 25.80 -16.99 4.18
CA GLU A 164 26.78 -16.44 5.10
C GLU A 164 26.40 -16.67 6.56
N GLY A 165 25.13 -16.40 6.90
CA GLY A 165 24.62 -16.62 8.26
C GLY A 165 24.72 -18.07 8.68
N LYS A 166 24.46 -19.01 7.76
CA LYS A 166 24.60 -20.46 8.02
C LYS A 166 26.07 -20.85 8.23
N GLU A 167 26.97 -20.34 7.40
CA GLU A 167 28.41 -20.61 7.48
C GLU A 167 29.02 -20.10 8.79
N LYS A 168 28.69 -18.86 9.17
CA LYS A 168 29.21 -18.18 10.35
C LYS A 168 28.43 -18.47 11.65
N GLY A 169 27.34 -19.22 11.58
CA GLY A 169 26.46 -19.48 12.73
C GLY A 169 25.68 -18.26 13.23
N ILE A 170 25.52 -17.23 12.37
CA ILE A 170 24.81 -15.97 12.68
C ILE A 170 23.37 -16.07 12.23
N LYS A 171 22.43 -15.94 13.16
CA LYS A 171 20.99 -15.97 12.84
C LYS A 171 20.48 -14.57 12.44
N GLY A 172 19.56 -14.54 11.48
CA GLY A 172 18.80 -13.34 11.15
C GLY A 172 19.50 -12.36 10.20
N LEU A 173 20.63 -12.70 9.59
CA LEU A 173 21.30 -11.83 8.61
C LEU A 173 20.40 -11.39 7.46
N PRO A 174 19.57 -12.23 6.83
CA PRO A 174 18.66 -11.76 5.77
C PRO A 174 17.66 -10.71 6.25
N MET A 175 17.15 -10.86 7.48
CA MET A 175 16.23 -9.84 8.05
C MET A 175 16.95 -8.52 8.33
N GLN A 176 18.20 -8.57 8.83
CA GLN A 176 19.01 -7.36 9.03
C GLN A 176 19.25 -6.63 7.71
N LEU A 177 19.62 -7.38 6.67
CA LEU A 177 19.77 -6.82 5.31
C LEU A 177 18.46 -6.22 4.79
N GLY A 178 17.31 -6.89 4.98
CA GLY A 178 16.02 -6.36 4.57
C GLY A 178 15.61 -5.09 5.32
N ILE A 179 15.98 -4.95 6.60
CA ILE A 179 15.83 -3.70 7.36
C ILE A 179 16.69 -2.59 6.74
N GLU A 180 17.93 -2.89 6.36
CA GLU A 180 18.84 -1.92 5.74
C GLU A 180 18.32 -1.47 4.37
N MET A 181 17.92 -2.42 3.51
CA MET A 181 17.31 -2.11 2.22
C MET A 181 16.06 -1.22 2.36
N ALA A 182 15.17 -1.52 3.32
CA ALA A 182 13.98 -0.72 3.58
C ALA A 182 14.35 0.69 4.07
N ALA A 183 15.32 0.80 4.96
CA ALA A 183 15.80 2.09 5.46
C ALA A 183 16.44 2.95 4.35
N GLU A 184 17.28 2.35 3.48
CA GLU A 184 17.87 3.02 2.33
C GLU A 184 16.79 3.58 1.37
N MET A 185 15.74 2.79 1.10
CA MET A 185 14.63 3.23 0.25
C MET A 185 13.87 4.40 0.89
N ILE A 186 13.56 4.32 2.18
CA ILE A 186 12.87 5.40 2.90
C ILE A 186 13.72 6.68 2.91
N ALA A 187 15.03 6.56 3.19
CA ALA A 187 15.95 7.70 3.16
C ALA A 187 15.94 8.37 1.78
N ARG A 188 16.07 7.59 0.71
CA ARG A 188 16.01 8.12 -0.66
C ARG A 188 14.68 8.78 -1.01
N ILE A 189 13.55 8.19 -0.63
CA ILE A 189 12.22 8.79 -0.83
C ILE A 189 12.13 10.14 -0.13
N HIS A 190 12.62 10.22 1.11
CA HIS A 190 12.65 11.45 1.90
C HIS A 190 13.57 12.50 1.29
N ASP A 191 14.84 12.16 1.03
CA ASP A 191 15.88 13.11 0.60
C ASP A 191 15.61 13.65 -0.82
N GLU A 192 15.05 12.80 -1.71
CA GLU A 192 14.68 13.17 -3.06
C GLU A 192 13.27 13.78 -3.15
N HIS A 193 12.55 13.90 -2.03
CA HIS A 193 11.16 14.42 -1.97
C HIS A 193 10.21 13.78 -2.99
N LEU A 194 10.28 12.45 -3.14
CA LEU A 194 9.58 11.75 -4.21
C LEU A 194 8.05 11.77 -4.05
N CYS A 195 7.56 11.68 -2.81
CA CYS A 195 6.12 11.65 -2.51
C CYS A 195 5.85 12.20 -1.11
N ASP A 196 4.57 12.23 -0.68
CA ASP A 196 4.15 12.86 0.58
C ASP A 196 4.55 12.07 1.83
N GLY A 197 4.88 10.79 1.69
CA GLY A 197 5.28 9.96 2.83
C GLY A 197 5.44 8.49 2.48
N VAL A 198 5.66 7.68 3.51
CA VAL A 198 5.75 6.23 3.39
C VAL A 198 4.76 5.55 4.32
N HIS A 199 4.29 4.37 3.94
CA HIS A 199 3.64 3.45 4.87
C HIS A 199 4.39 2.12 4.91
N ILE A 200 4.70 1.64 6.11
CA ILE A 200 5.51 0.45 6.32
C ILE A 200 4.61 -0.75 6.59
N MET A 201 4.63 -1.72 5.70
CA MET A 201 3.93 -3.00 5.86
C MET A 201 4.90 -4.03 6.43
N ALA A 202 5.02 -4.07 7.76
CA ALA A 202 6.04 -4.88 8.46
C ALA A 202 5.74 -6.38 8.46
N ILE A 203 4.50 -6.79 8.25
CA ILE A 203 4.02 -8.18 8.07
C ILE A 203 4.61 -9.13 9.15
N GLY A 204 4.26 -8.89 10.43
CA GLY A 204 4.74 -9.68 11.58
C GLY A 204 6.18 -9.38 12.01
N ALA A 205 6.73 -8.23 11.60
CA ALA A 205 8.04 -7.73 12.01
C ALA A 205 8.00 -6.28 12.52
N GLU A 206 6.85 -5.88 13.09
CA GLU A 206 6.54 -4.51 13.50
C GLU A 206 7.55 -3.96 14.51
N LYS A 207 8.13 -4.82 15.34
CA LYS A 207 9.20 -4.48 16.29
C LYS A 207 10.45 -3.89 15.64
N ASN A 208 10.65 -4.11 14.34
CA ASN A 208 11.81 -3.59 13.60
C ASN A 208 11.56 -2.19 13.01
N VAL A 209 10.30 -1.70 13.03
CA VAL A 209 9.95 -0.39 12.45
C VAL A 209 10.76 0.75 13.06
N PRO A 210 10.94 0.87 14.39
CA PRO A 210 11.80 1.91 14.96
C PRO A 210 13.22 1.87 14.41
N THR A 211 13.82 0.67 14.31
CA THR A 211 15.18 0.49 13.77
C THR A 211 15.27 0.89 12.29
N ILE A 212 14.24 0.62 11.49
CA ILE A 212 14.17 1.02 10.08
C ILE A 212 14.18 2.55 9.98
N LEU A 213 13.35 3.21 10.78
CA LEU A 213 13.25 4.68 10.79
C LEU A 213 14.52 5.35 11.29
N ASP A 214 15.13 4.85 12.37
CA ASP A 214 16.42 5.32 12.86
C ASP A 214 17.51 5.22 11.80
N LYS A 215 17.61 4.06 11.11
CA LYS A 215 18.59 3.87 10.02
C LYS A 215 18.29 4.76 8.81
N ALA A 216 17.04 5.09 8.54
CA ALA A 216 16.63 6.01 7.48
C ALA A 216 16.85 7.49 7.85
N GLY A 217 17.30 7.78 9.07
CA GLY A 217 17.46 9.16 9.54
C GLY A 217 16.15 9.89 9.87
N ILE A 218 15.04 9.16 9.94
CA ILE A 218 13.73 9.72 10.25
C ILE A 218 13.54 9.71 11.78
N ARG A 219 13.40 10.88 12.36
CA ARG A 219 13.08 11.03 13.78
C ARG A 219 11.57 11.17 13.98
N ILE A 220 11.01 10.36 14.88
CA ILE A 220 9.61 10.44 15.32
C ILE A 220 9.55 11.29 16.58
#